data_7c7632af22490df8072032d7da8551bb
#
_entry.id   7c7632af22490df8072032d7da8551bb
#
_cell.length_a   1.000
_cell.length_b   1.000
_cell.length_c   1.000
_cell.angle_alpha   90.00
_cell.angle_beta   90.00
_cell.angle_gamma   90.00
#
_symmetry.space_group_name_H-M   'P 1'
#
loop_
_entity.id
_entity.type
_entity.pdbx_description
1 polymer ?
#
loop_
_entity_poly.entity_id
_entity_poly.type
_entity_poly.pdbx_seq_one_letter_code
_entity_poly.pdbx_strand_id
1 'polypeptide(L)'
;DKPGRELFRKKLSRQQMMRFFSNLPACTGVMEACAGAHFVARQLLGMGHQAKLISPQFVRPFVKGNKNDFVDAEAICEAASRPSMRFVSPKTEAQQTLSVLHRLRESLVRDRTKSVNQLHGFLLEFGVSLPKGLAIMKRLSSVMAEHELPVRLTVLLQRLHEHFVYLDEQIKALDKELAGQLAEDD
;
A
#
# COMPACT_ATOMS: atom_id res chain seq x y z
N ASP A 1 -24.30 23.51 -20.06
CA ASP A 1 -22.90 23.77 -20.42
C ASP A 1 -22.42 22.73 -21.43
N LYS A 2 -21.63 23.18 -22.41
CA LYS A 2 -21.05 22.23 -23.38
C LYS A 2 -20.08 21.29 -22.64
N PRO A 3 -20.20 19.96 -22.80
CA PRO A 3 -19.32 19.02 -22.15
C PRO A 3 -17.86 19.27 -22.54
N GLY A 4 -16.96 19.32 -21.56
CA GLY A 4 -15.52 19.49 -21.75
C GLY A 4 -15.02 20.94 -21.77
N ARG A 5 -15.86 21.96 -21.50
CA ARG A 5 -15.39 23.34 -21.35
C ARG A 5 -14.85 23.58 -19.96
N GLU A 6 -13.59 24.00 -19.87
CA GLU A 6 -13.00 24.49 -18.63
C GLU A 6 -13.73 25.76 -18.16
N LEU A 7 -14.17 25.76 -16.91
CA LEU A 7 -14.82 26.91 -16.28
C LEU A 7 -13.82 27.74 -15.47
N PHE A 8 -12.92 27.07 -14.75
CA PHE A 8 -11.88 27.72 -13.96
C PHE A 8 -10.79 26.70 -13.56
N ARG A 9 -9.61 27.23 -13.20
CA ARG A 9 -8.50 26.51 -12.59
C ARG A 9 -8.18 27.12 -11.25
N LYS A 10 -8.00 26.29 -10.22
CA LYS A 10 -7.70 26.77 -8.88
C LYS A 10 -6.79 25.79 -8.16
N LYS A 11 -5.72 26.29 -7.54
CA LYS A 11 -4.87 25.51 -6.62
C LYS A 11 -5.39 25.70 -5.21
N LEU A 12 -5.69 24.60 -4.53
CA LEU A 12 -6.27 24.55 -3.20
C LEU A 12 -5.47 23.61 -2.29
N SER A 13 -5.28 23.98 -1.04
CA SER A 13 -4.87 23.04 -0.01
C SER A 13 -6.01 22.05 0.27
N ARG A 14 -5.70 20.92 0.94
CA ARG A 14 -6.73 19.92 1.30
C ARG A 14 -7.90 20.53 2.09
N GLN A 15 -7.61 21.40 3.05
CA GLN A 15 -8.63 22.06 3.85
C GLN A 15 -9.47 23.05 3.02
N GLN A 16 -8.83 23.83 2.17
CA GLN A 16 -9.51 24.73 1.25
C GLN A 16 -10.37 23.99 0.24
N MET A 17 -9.92 22.84 -0.23
CA MET A 17 -10.66 21.98 -1.16
C MET A 17 -11.96 21.49 -0.53
N MET A 18 -11.95 21.00 0.72
CA MET A 18 -13.16 20.56 1.41
C MET A 18 -14.16 21.72 1.58
N ARG A 19 -13.70 22.89 2.02
CA ARG A 19 -14.53 24.10 2.14
C ARG A 19 -15.07 24.55 0.78
N PHE A 20 -14.28 24.41 -0.28
CA PHE A 20 -14.70 24.77 -1.63
C PHE A 20 -15.85 23.87 -2.10
N PHE A 21 -15.71 22.54 -1.97
CA PHE A 21 -16.76 21.61 -2.34
C PHE A 21 -18.03 21.76 -1.48
N SER A 22 -17.92 22.05 -0.18
CA SER A 22 -19.09 22.24 0.69
C SER A 22 -19.98 23.44 0.27
N ASN A 23 -19.43 24.38 -0.52
CA ASN A 23 -20.16 25.54 -1.04
C ASN A 23 -20.60 25.37 -2.50
N LEU A 24 -20.30 24.24 -3.14
CA LEU A 24 -20.73 23.99 -4.51
C LEU A 24 -22.06 23.22 -4.56
N PRO A 25 -22.90 23.50 -5.57
CA PRO A 25 -24.00 22.59 -5.90
C PRO A 25 -23.49 21.18 -6.17
N ALA A 26 -24.36 20.17 -5.99
CA ALA A 26 -24.01 18.77 -6.24
C ALA A 26 -23.36 18.59 -7.62
N CYS A 27 -22.17 18.05 -7.63
CA CYS A 27 -21.37 17.82 -8.83
C CYS A 27 -20.64 16.49 -8.77
N THR A 28 -19.97 16.10 -9.86
CA THR A 28 -19.13 14.91 -9.90
C THR A 28 -17.66 15.29 -9.73
N GLY A 29 -17.05 14.89 -8.62
CA GLY A 29 -15.60 14.97 -8.40
C GLY A 29 -14.91 13.74 -8.99
N VAL A 30 -13.94 13.97 -9.88
CA VAL A 30 -13.11 12.88 -10.43
C VAL A 30 -11.68 13.09 -9.97
N MET A 31 -11.03 12.02 -9.55
CA MET A 31 -9.64 12.07 -9.09
C MET A 31 -8.90 10.78 -9.39
N GLU A 32 -7.59 10.87 -9.41
CA GLU A 32 -6.73 9.68 -9.50
C GLU A 32 -6.80 8.87 -8.19
N ALA A 33 -6.85 7.54 -8.30
CA ALA A 33 -6.86 6.61 -7.16
C ALA A 33 -5.47 6.50 -6.50
N CYS A 34 -4.98 7.59 -5.96
CA CYS A 34 -3.72 7.70 -5.22
C CYS A 34 -3.94 7.71 -3.69
N ALA A 35 -2.86 7.92 -2.92
CA ALA A 35 -2.93 7.99 -1.47
C ALA A 35 -3.87 9.11 -0.99
N GLY A 36 -4.87 8.75 -0.17
CA GLY A 36 -5.88 9.68 0.36
C GLY A 36 -7.12 9.87 -0.54
N ALA A 37 -7.12 9.37 -1.78
CA ALA A 37 -8.25 9.55 -2.70
C ALA A 37 -9.56 8.95 -2.17
N HIS A 38 -9.51 7.78 -1.55
CA HIS A 38 -10.70 7.16 -0.94
C HIS A 38 -11.29 8.00 0.19
N PHE A 39 -10.44 8.65 1.02
CA PHE A 39 -10.90 9.58 2.06
C PHE A 39 -11.61 10.77 1.43
N VAL A 40 -10.98 11.43 0.45
CA VAL A 40 -11.57 12.56 -0.26
C VAL A 40 -12.90 12.16 -0.90
N ALA A 41 -12.95 11.00 -1.55
CA ALA A 41 -14.18 10.49 -2.15
C ALA A 41 -15.32 10.33 -1.12
N ARG A 42 -15.02 9.74 0.06
CA ARG A 42 -16.03 9.63 1.13
C ARG A 42 -16.52 10.99 1.62
N GLN A 43 -15.62 11.98 1.75
CA GLN A 43 -16.02 13.35 2.13
C GLN A 43 -16.93 13.98 1.08
N LEU A 44 -16.62 13.86 -0.21
CA LEU A 44 -17.45 14.37 -1.29
C LEU A 44 -18.84 13.71 -1.31
N LEU A 45 -18.89 12.38 -1.14
CA LEU A 45 -20.16 11.65 -1.04
C LEU A 45 -20.99 12.12 0.16
N GLY A 46 -20.37 12.36 1.32
CA GLY A 46 -21.02 12.91 2.51
C GLY A 46 -21.56 14.33 2.35
N MET A 47 -21.01 15.09 1.41
CA MET A 47 -21.49 16.43 1.02
C MET A 47 -22.58 16.39 -0.07
N GLY A 48 -23.00 15.22 -0.52
CA GLY A 48 -24.00 15.06 -1.59
C GLY A 48 -23.45 15.13 -3.02
N HIS A 49 -22.12 15.15 -3.20
CA HIS A 49 -21.50 15.05 -4.51
C HIS A 49 -21.35 13.59 -4.95
N GLN A 50 -21.13 13.39 -6.24
CA GLN A 50 -20.63 12.11 -6.76
C GLN A 50 -19.10 12.10 -6.70
N ALA A 51 -18.50 10.94 -6.43
CA ALA A 51 -17.05 10.76 -6.44
C ALA A 51 -16.66 9.59 -7.33
N LYS A 52 -15.74 9.82 -8.27
CA LYS A 52 -15.22 8.79 -9.19
C LYS A 52 -13.70 8.75 -9.09
N LEU A 53 -13.16 7.55 -8.92
CA LEU A 53 -11.71 7.33 -8.87
C LEU A 53 -11.25 6.66 -10.16
N ILE A 54 -10.10 7.09 -10.69
CA ILE A 54 -9.48 6.48 -11.88
C ILE A 54 -8.11 5.91 -11.48
N SER A 55 -7.84 4.67 -11.84
CA SER A 55 -6.52 4.10 -11.60
C SER A 55 -5.43 4.88 -12.36
N PRO A 56 -4.25 5.15 -11.75
CA PRO A 56 -3.16 5.93 -12.36
C PRO A 56 -2.75 5.44 -13.74
N GLN A 57 -2.77 4.13 -13.97
CA GLN A 57 -2.43 3.53 -15.26
C GLN A 57 -3.33 3.99 -16.41
N PHE A 58 -4.60 4.36 -16.12
CA PHE A 58 -5.55 4.84 -17.12
C PHE A 58 -5.51 6.36 -17.29
N VAL A 59 -4.87 7.10 -16.41
CA VAL A 59 -4.64 8.55 -16.53
C VAL A 59 -3.38 8.84 -17.33
N ARG A 60 -2.32 8.05 -17.13
CA ARG A 60 -1.00 8.23 -17.78
C ARG A 60 -1.03 8.52 -19.30
N PRO A 61 -1.85 7.82 -20.12
CA PRO A 61 -1.87 8.07 -21.58
C PRO A 61 -2.34 9.48 -21.97
N PHE A 62 -3.00 10.18 -21.06
CA PHE A 62 -3.56 11.53 -21.28
C PHE A 62 -2.67 12.65 -20.74
N VAL A 63 -1.57 12.32 -20.05
CA VAL A 63 -0.62 13.32 -19.54
C VAL A 63 0.22 13.85 -20.70
N LYS A 64 0.12 15.16 -20.96
CA LYS A 64 0.84 15.85 -22.04
C LYS A 64 1.93 16.74 -21.43
N GLY A 65 3.18 16.47 -21.77
CA GLY A 65 4.32 17.32 -21.40
C GLY A 65 4.85 17.11 -19.96
N ASN A 66 5.50 18.12 -19.43
CA ASN A 66 6.13 18.08 -18.12
C ASN A 66 5.09 18.02 -17.00
N LYS A 67 5.36 17.17 -16.00
CA LYS A 67 4.48 16.94 -14.87
C LYS A 67 4.25 18.21 -14.05
N ASN A 68 2.99 18.63 -13.95
CA ASN A 68 2.53 19.64 -13.00
C ASN A 68 1.06 19.40 -12.63
N ASP A 69 0.63 19.96 -11.52
CA ASP A 69 -0.72 19.73 -10.95
C ASP A 69 -1.87 20.05 -11.93
N PHE A 70 -1.68 21.02 -12.82
CA PHE A 70 -2.72 21.41 -13.80
C PHE A 70 -2.78 20.45 -14.97
N VAL A 71 -1.62 19.98 -15.48
CA VAL A 71 -1.54 18.97 -16.53
C VAL A 71 -2.12 17.65 -16.04
N ASP A 72 -1.84 17.28 -14.78
CA ASP A 72 -2.40 16.07 -14.16
C ASP A 72 -3.94 16.20 -14.04
N ALA A 73 -4.46 17.37 -13.65
CA ALA A 73 -5.91 17.61 -13.58
C ALA A 73 -6.58 17.55 -14.97
N GLU A 74 -5.96 18.11 -16.01
CA GLU A 74 -6.45 18.01 -17.40
C GLU A 74 -6.50 16.55 -17.85
N ALA A 75 -5.43 15.77 -17.61
CA ALA A 75 -5.35 14.37 -17.96
C ALA A 75 -6.46 13.56 -17.28
N ILE A 76 -6.76 13.84 -16.01
CA ILE A 76 -7.86 13.21 -15.26
C ILE A 76 -9.21 13.58 -15.90
N CYS A 77 -9.44 14.84 -16.26
CA CYS A 77 -10.67 15.29 -16.90
C CYS A 77 -10.86 14.62 -18.28
N GLU A 78 -9.80 14.55 -19.07
CA GLU A 78 -9.84 13.91 -20.39
C GLU A 78 -10.10 12.39 -20.25
N ALA A 79 -9.40 11.72 -19.36
CA ALA A 79 -9.61 10.32 -19.06
C ALA A 79 -11.07 10.04 -18.63
N ALA A 80 -11.60 10.86 -17.72
CA ALA A 80 -12.94 10.72 -17.19
C ALA A 80 -14.05 10.89 -18.25
N SER A 81 -13.78 11.66 -19.31
CA SER A 81 -14.73 11.91 -20.41
C SER A 81 -14.88 10.71 -21.37
N ARG A 82 -14.00 9.72 -21.29
CA ARG A 82 -14.04 8.55 -22.21
C ARG A 82 -15.16 7.59 -21.83
N PRO A 83 -16.01 7.18 -22.77
CA PRO A 83 -17.12 6.25 -22.50
C PRO A 83 -16.68 4.90 -21.94
N SER A 84 -15.46 4.46 -22.31
CA SER A 84 -14.89 3.17 -21.89
C SER A 84 -14.12 3.25 -20.55
N MET A 85 -14.09 4.42 -19.88
CA MET A 85 -13.32 4.59 -18.64
C MET A 85 -13.88 3.73 -17.51
N ARG A 86 -12.99 2.94 -16.90
CA ARG A 86 -13.32 2.13 -15.74
C ARG A 86 -12.97 2.90 -14.47
N PHE A 87 -13.98 3.14 -13.66
CA PHE A 87 -13.83 3.82 -12.38
C PHE A 87 -13.64 2.81 -11.25
N VAL A 88 -12.83 3.20 -10.27
CA VAL A 88 -12.65 2.46 -9.02
C VAL A 88 -13.69 2.96 -8.03
N SER A 89 -14.44 2.04 -7.42
CA SER A 89 -15.38 2.39 -6.37
C SER A 89 -14.66 2.92 -5.13
N PRO A 90 -15.11 4.02 -4.53
CA PRO A 90 -14.59 4.47 -3.24
C PRO A 90 -14.77 3.39 -2.17
N LYS A 91 -13.70 3.06 -1.47
CA LYS A 91 -13.75 2.10 -0.37
C LYS A 91 -14.41 2.73 0.85
N THR A 92 -15.23 1.95 1.56
CA THR A 92 -15.70 2.28 2.90
C THR A 92 -14.52 2.32 3.89
N GLU A 93 -14.73 2.83 5.10
CA GLU A 93 -13.68 2.80 6.13
C GLU A 93 -13.29 1.38 6.52
N ALA A 94 -14.27 0.48 6.64
CA ALA A 94 -14.03 -0.94 6.90
C ALA A 94 -13.18 -1.58 5.79
N GLN A 95 -13.55 -1.40 4.52
CA GLN A 95 -12.77 -1.89 3.39
C GLN A 95 -11.36 -1.28 3.32
N GLN A 96 -11.21 -0.02 3.73
CA GLN A 96 -9.91 0.63 3.79
C GLN A 96 -9.05 0.04 4.91
N THR A 97 -9.63 -0.22 6.07
CA THR A 97 -8.97 -0.88 7.21
C THR A 97 -8.49 -2.28 6.82
N LEU A 98 -9.35 -3.07 6.19
CA LEU A 98 -8.98 -4.39 5.67
C LEU A 98 -7.81 -4.30 4.67
N SER A 99 -7.81 -3.30 3.80
CA SER A 99 -6.70 -3.07 2.87
C SER A 99 -5.38 -2.72 3.58
N VAL A 100 -5.43 -2.00 4.70
CA VAL A 100 -4.25 -1.70 5.53
C VAL A 100 -3.73 -2.99 6.17
N LEU A 101 -4.60 -3.82 6.72
CA LEU A 101 -4.25 -5.10 7.35
C LEU A 101 -3.54 -6.04 6.35
N HIS A 102 -4.07 -6.20 5.14
CA HIS A 102 -3.41 -6.96 4.08
C HIS A 102 -2.03 -6.41 3.71
N ARG A 103 -1.90 -5.09 3.55
CA ARG A 103 -0.62 -4.45 3.20
C ARG A 103 0.41 -4.58 4.31
N LEU A 104 -0.01 -4.45 5.57
CA LEU A 104 0.88 -4.63 6.72
C LEU A 104 1.39 -6.07 6.76
N ARG A 105 0.49 -7.05 6.65
CA ARG A 105 0.86 -8.47 6.58
C ARG A 105 1.86 -8.75 5.45
N GLU A 106 1.61 -8.24 4.26
CA GLU A 106 2.50 -8.42 3.11
C GLU A 106 3.89 -7.82 3.36
N SER A 107 3.96 -6.66 4.00
CA SER A 107 5.23 -6.04 4.39
C SER A 107 6.00 -6.91 5.37
N LEU A 108 5.36 -7.40 6.43
CA LEU A 108 5.98 -8.28 7.42
C LEU A 108 6.47 -9.60 6.80
N VAL A 109 5.73 -10.18 5.86
CA VAL A 109 6.16 -11.39 5.13
C VAL A 109 7.42 -11.11 4.30
N ARG A 110 7.50 -9.97 3.63
CA ARG A 110 8.70 -9.55 2.90
C ARG A 110 9.89 -9.35 3.82
N ASP A 111 9.69 -8.68 4.96
CA ASP A 111 10.75 -8.43 5.94
C ASP A 111 11.25 -9.74 6.57
N ARG A 112 10.35 -10.69 6.85
CA ARG A 112 10.70 -12.04 7.31
C ARG A 112 11.57 -12.76 6.28
N THR A 113 11.19 -12.73 5.02
CA THR A 113 11.97 -13.36 3.93
C THR A 113 13.32 -12.70 3.78
N LYS A 114 13.39 -11.36 3.89
CA LYS A 114 14.65 -10.62 3.88
C LYS A 114 15.57 -11.05 5.01
N SER A 115 15.07 -11.24 6.22
CA SER A 115 15.86 -11.69 7.38
C SER A 115 16.48 -13.07 7.13
N VAL A 116 15.73 -14.01 6.52
CA VAL A 116 16.24 -15.32 6.14
C VAL A 116 17.34 -15.23 5.09
N ASN A 117 17.14 -14.40 4.07
CA ASN A 117 18.14 -14.20 3.01
C ASN A 117 19.43 -13.56 3.55
N GLN A 118 19.30 -12.62 4.49
CA GLN A 118 20.45 -12.02 5.18
C GLN A 118 21.22 -13.07 5.99
N LEU A 119 20.52 -13.94 6.74
CA LEU A 119 21.14 -15.03 7.48
C LEU A 119 21.97 -15.92 6.56
N HIS A 120 21.38 -16.37 5.44
CA HIS A 120 22.08 -17.18 4.46
C HIS A 120 23.33 -16.47 3.90
N GLY A 121 23.23 -15.19 3.56
CA GLY A 121 24.35 -14.40 3.06
C GLY A 121 25.47 -14.29 4.09
N PHE A 122 25.12 -13.98 5.35
CA PHE A 122 26.12 -13.86 6.41
C PHE A 122 26.83 -15.19 6.71
N LEU A 123 26.11 -16.31 6.79
CA LEU A 123 26.71 -17.61 7.02
C LEU A 123 27.61 -18.06 5.86
N LEU A 124 27.25 -17.72 4.62
CA LEU A 124 28.03 -18.06 3.44
C LEU A 124 29.40 -17.38 3.44
N GLU A 125 29.52 -16.14 3.94
CA GLU A 125 30.80 -15.43 4.11
C GLU A 125 31.74 -16.13 5.12
N PHE A 126 31.19 -17.00 5.96
CA PHE A 126 31.95 -17.84 6.89
C PHE A 126 32.07 -19.32 6.44
N GLY A 127 31.80 -19.59 5.16
CA GLY A 127 31.88 -20.90 4.56
C GLY A 127 30.74 -21.86 4.92
N VAL A 128 29.67 -21.37 5.58
CA VAL A 128 28.55 -22.22 5.97
C VAL A 128 27.45 -22.11 4.92
N SER A 129 27.31 -23.12 4.07
CA SER A 129 26.30 -23.22 3.03
C SER A 129 25.15 -24.11 3.50
N LEU A 130 23.93 -23.58 3.50
CA LEU A 130 22.74 -24.27 4.00
C LEU A 130 21.61 -24.24 2.97
N PRO A 131 20.70 -25.23 2.98
CA PRO A 131 19.52 -25.23 2.13
C PRO A 131 18.68 -23.96 2.32
N LYS A 132 18.18 -23.41 1.21
CA LYS A 132 17.32 -22.22 1.24
C LYS A 132 15.98 -22.50 1.93
N GLY A 133 15.39 -21.47 2.54
CA GLY A 133 14.06 -21.53 3.11
C GLY A 133 13.99 -21.16 4.58
N LEU A 134 12.77 -21.07 5.11
CA LEU A 134 12.50 -20.63 6.50
C LEU A 134 12.98 -21.64 7.56
N ALA A 135 13.14 -22.92 7.18
CA ALA A 135 13.54 -24.00 8.10
C ALA A 135 14.88 -23.75 8.79
N ILE A 136 15.76 -22.97 8.15
CA ILE A 136 17.06 -22.60 8.72
C ILE A 136 16.91 -21.85 10.04
N MET A 137 15.92 -21.02 10.18
CA MET A 137 15.69 -20.25 11.40
C MET A 137 15.41 -21.15 12.61
N LYS A 138 14.71 -22.28 12.39
CA LYS A 138 14.46 -23.28 13.46
C LYS A 138 15.72 -24.05 13.87
N ARG A 139 16.70 -24.14 12.97
CA ARG A 139 17.96 -24.89 13.16
C ARG A 139 19.14 -24.01 13.48
N LEU A 140 18.95 -22.70 13.57
CA LEU A 140 20.07 -21.76 13.71
C LEU A 140 20.96 -22.06 14.92
N SER A 141 20.37 -22.41 16.06
CA SER A 141 21.14 -22.77 17.27
C SER A 141 22.03 -23.99 17.04
N SER A 142 21.52 -25.03 16.34
CA SER A 142 22.33 -26.22 15.99
C SER A 142 23.44 -25.81 15.01
N VAL A 143 23.14 -25.02 13.99
CA VAL A 143 24.12 -24.55 13.02
C VAL A 143 25.26 -23.76 13.70
N MET A 144 24.92 -22.88 14.65
CA MET A 144 25.91 -22.12 15.41
C MET A 144 26.78 -23.03 16.30
N ALA A 145 26.23 -24.12 16.80
CA ALA A 145 26.97 -25.11 17.62
C ALA A 145 27.86 -26.03 16.78
N GLU A 146 27.46 -26.36 15.55
CA GLU A 146 28.18 -27.24 14.64
C GLU A 146 29.36 -26.55 13.93
N HIS A 147 29.42 -25.23 13.92
CA HIS A 147 30.45 -24.46 13.22
C HIS A 147 31.18 -23.53 14.18
N GLU A 148 32.51 -23.46 14.06
CA GLU A 148 33.35 -22.54 14.83
C GLU A 148 33.21 -21.09 14.34
N LEU A 149 32.05 -20.47 14.63
CA LEU A 149 31.77 -19.08 14.25
C LEU A 149 32.35 -18.10 15.30
N PRO A 150 32.79 -16.90 14.86
CA PRO A 150 33.23 -15.88 15.81
C PRO A 150 32.11 -15.52 16.80
N VAL A 151 32.43 -15.40 18.09
CA VAL A 151 31.45 -15.11 19.16
C VAL A 151 30.62 -13.89 18.85
N ARG A 152 31.24 -12.83 18.30
CA ARG A 152 30.52 -11.62 17.92
C ARG A 152 29.49 -11.87 16.81
N LEU A 153 29.81 -12.71 15.84
CA LEU A 153 28.88 -13.12 14.78
C LEU A 153 27.70 -13.88 15.37
N THR A 154 27.94 -14.84 16.25
CA THR A 154 26.88 -15.63 16.92
C THR A 154 25.88 -14.72 17.61
N VAL A 155 26.34 -13.70 18.33
CA VAL A 155 25.45 -12.68 18.97
C VAL A 155 24.61 -11.92 17.94
N LEU A 156 25.20 -11.56 16.80
CA LEU A 156 24.48 -10.83 15.74
C LEU A 156 23.45 -11.74 15.04
N LEU A 157 23.79 -13.00 14.79
CA LEU A 157 22.86 -13.98 14.22
C LEU A 157 21.70 -14.27 15.18
N GLN A 158 21.95 -14.31 16.48
CA GLN A 158 20.90 -14.46 17.48
C GLN A 158 19.90 -13.29 17.45
N ARG A 159 20.38 -12.05 17.35
CA ARG A 159 19.51 -10.87 17.20
C ARG A 159 18.65 -10.93 15.92
N LEU A 160 19.23 -11.40 14.82
CA LEU A 160 18.50 -11.60 13.57
C LEU A 160 17.41 -12.69 13.72
N HIS A 161 17.71 -13.75 14.46
CA HIS A 161 16.75 -14.80 14.79
C HIS A 161 15.59 -14.27 15.63
N GLU A 162 15.87 -13.50 16.68
CA GLU A 162 14.86 -12.87 17.53
C GLU A 162 13.93 -11.95 16.71
N HIS A 163 14.51 -11.17 15.81
CA HIS A 163 13.73 -10.33 14.89
C HIS A 163 12.84 -11.18 13.96
N PHE A 164 13.35 -12.29 13.43
CA PHE A 164 12.57 -13.23 12.63
C PHE A 164 11.39 -13.81 13.42
N VAL A 165 11.61 -14.25 14.66
CA VAL A 165 10.57 -14.81 15.53
C VAL A 165 9.48 -13.76 15.76
N TYR A 166 9.87 -12.53 16.10
CA TYR A 166 8.92 -11.42 16.25
C TYR A 166 8.05 -11.22 14.99
N LEU A 167 8.67 -11.17 13.79
CA LEU A 167 7.94 -11.01 12.54
C LEU A 167 6.97 -12.17 12.29
N ASP A 168 7.38 -13.40 12.58
CA ASP A 168 6.55 -14.59 12.40
C ASP A 168 5.32 -14.59 13.33
N GLU A 169 5.49 -14.15 14.57
CA GLU A 169 4.41 -13.96 15.52
C GLU A 169 3.40 -12.88 15.08
N GLN A 170 3.92 -11.73 14.60
CA GLN A 170 3.06 -10.66 14.08
C GLN A 170 2.26 -11.11 12.85
N ILE A 171 2.87 -11.86 11.93
CA ILE A 171 2.18 -12.42 10.77
C ILE A 171 1.06 -13.36 11.19
N LYS A 172 1.32 -14.26 12.15
CA LYS A 172 0.29 -15.18 12.68
C LYS A 172 -0.87 -14.46 13.35
N ALA A 173 -0.57 -13.37 14.08
CA ALA A 173 -1.61 -12.55 14.69
C ALA A 173 -2.51 -11.89 13.63
N LEU A 174 -1.91 -11.32 12.58
CA LEU A 174 -2.68 -10.73 11.47
C LEU A 174 -3.44 -11.78 10.66
N ASP A 175 -2.89 -12.98 10.47
CA ASP A 175 -3.60 -14.09 9.80
C ASP A 175 -4.85 -14.50 10.58
N LYS A 176 -4.76 -14.54 11.92
CA LYS A 176 -5.90 -14.83 12.78
C LYS A 176 -6.98 -13.72 12.71
N GLU A 177 -6.53 -12.45 12.70
CA GLU A 177 -7.45 -11.31 12.56
C GLU A 177 -8.18 -11.33 11.21
N LEU A 178 -7.46 -11.59 10.11
CA LEU A 178 -8.04 -11.74 8.77
C LEU A 178 -9.07 -12.88 8.72
N ALA A 179 -8.76 -14.03 9.33
CA ALA A 179 -9.68 -15.17 9.36
C ALA A 179 -10.95 -14.84 10.17
N GLY A 180 -10.82 -14.07 11.27
CA GLY A 180 -11.96 -13.60 12.07
C GLY A 180 -12.88 -12.67 11.28
N GLN A 181 -12.32 -11.70 10.56
CA GLN A 181 -13.12 -10.78 9.75
C GLN A 181 -13.87 -11.47 8.60
N LEU A 182 -13.27 -12.49 7.98
CA LEU A 182 -13.94 -13.28 6.94
C LEU A 182 -15.13 -14.07 7.51
N ALA A 183 -15.03 -14.56 8.74
CA ALA A 183 -16.10 -15.30 9.38
C ALA A 183 -17.26 -14.41 9.87
N GLU A 184 -17.05 -13.10 10.00
CA GLU A 184 -18.09 -12.12 10.36
C GLU A 184 -18.86 -11.59 9.14
N ASP A 185 -18.27 -11.69 7.93
CA ASP A 185 -18.88 -11.23 6.67
C ASP A 185 -19.73 -12.32 5.97
N ASP A 186 -19.64 -13.59 6.42
CA ASP A 186 -20.48 -14.73 5.95
C ASP A 186 -21.75 -14.88 6.84
#